data_d541cc1c112d2e1bddd28713cf69f31b
#
_entry.id   d541cc1c112d2e1bddd28713cf69f31b
#
_cell.length_a   1.000
_cell.length_b   1.000
_cell.length_c   1.000
_cell.angle_alpha   90.00
_cell.angle_beta   90.00
_cell.angle_gamma   90.00
#
_symmetry.space_group_name_H-M   'P 1'
#
loop_
_entity.id
_entity.type
_entity.pdbx_description
1 polymer ?
#
loop_
_entity_poly.entity_id
_entity_poly.type
_entity_poly.pdbx_seq_one_letter_code
_entity_poly.pdbx_strand_id
1 'polypeptide(L)'
;MSIPTLMSCKTKTMKFDISLAEWSLHRALYSGEIEHLDFPKVAKENFGIDAVEYVNSFFFDKAEDGSYLKEMKDRADDLGVSSLLIMCDNEGSLGDPDDIKRQEAVENHYKWHEAAKYLGCHSIRVNAYLTESLHGLETGDYSKTDSYKDQINLAADGLRKLTEFGATLGTNTIVENHGGLSSDGKWLAAVMEAVDHPRCGTLPDFGNFRIEGNSWYDRYQGMEELMPYAKAVSAKSHEFDSDGNEINTDFYRMMDIVTESGYTGYVGIEYEGGAMDEVSGIKATKALLEKVRRPL
;
A
#
# COMPACT_ATOMS: atom_id res chain seq x y z
N MET A 1 -27.17 -44.07 -22.86
CA MET A 1 -27.59 -43.05 -21.90
C MET A 1 -26.35 -42.55 -21.21
N SER A 2 -25.87 -41.38 -21.58
CA SER A 2 -24.66 -40.75 -21.00
C SER A 2 -25.12 -39.92 -19.81
N ILE A 3 -24.57 -40.24 -18.63
CA ILE A 3 -24.79 -39.46 -17.40
C ILE A 3 -23.92 -38.20 -17.51
N PRO A 4 -24.46 -36.99 -17.36
CA PRO A 4 -23.65 -35.80 -17.33
C PRO A 4 -22.86 -35.76 -16.01
N THR A 5 -21.54 -35.67 -16.12
CA THR A 5 -20.64 -35.43 -15.00
C THR A 5 -20.94 -34.03 -14.45
N LEU A 6 -21.52 -33.97 -13.26
CA LEU A 6 -21.67 -32.74 -12.51
C LEU A 6 -20.24 -32.23 -12.19
N MET A 7 -19.82 -31.16 -12.86
CA MET A 7 -18.66 -30.36 -12.44
C MET A 7 -18.99 -29.79 -11.06
N SER A 8 -18.32 -30.33 -10.03
CA SER A 8 -18.29 -29.75 -8.69
C SER A 8 -17.63 -28.40 -8.78
N CYS A 9 -18.41 -27.34 -8.74
CA CYS A 9 -17.92 -25.99 -8.49
C CYS A 9 -17.37 -25.97 -7.06
N LYS A 10 -16.08 -26.20 -6.88
CA LYS A 10 -15.42 -25.98 -5.60
C LYS A 10 -15.45 -24.50 -5.35
N THR A 11 -16.29 -24.02 -4.45
CA THR A 11 -16.25 -22.68 -3.91
C THR A 11 -14.84 -22.43 -3.36
N LYS A 12 -14.06 -21.60 -4.05
CA LYS A 12 -12.66 -21.27 -3.67
C LYS A 12 -12.76 -20.30 -2.50
N THR A 13 -12.47 -20.77 -1.30
CA THR A 13 -12.36 -19.88 -0.14
C THR A 13 -11.16 -18.97 -0.36
N MET A 14 -11.37 -17.66 -0.36
CA MET A 14 -10.30 -16.67 -0.45
C MET A 14 -9.40 -16.75 0.79
N LYS A 15 -8.09 -16.84 0.57
CA LYS A 15 -7.11 -16.92 1.67
C LYS A 15 -6.29 -15.64 1.68
N PHE A 16 -6.60 -14.77 2.61
CA PHE A 16 -5.81 -13.57 2.95
C PHE A 16 -6.03 -13.25 4.42
N ASP A 17 -5.11 -12.56 5.03
CA ASP A 17 -5.25 -12.02 6.37
C ASP A 17 -5.52 -10.52 6.30
N ILE A 18 -6.03 -9.93 7.40
CA ILE A 18 -6.38 -8.51 7.46
C ILE A 18 -5.36 -7.81 8.36
N SER A 19 -4.80 -6.71 7.86
CA SER A 19 -4.01 -5.74 8.62
C SER A 19 -4.73 -4.40 8.74
N LEU A 20 -4.21 -3.52 9.59
CA LEU A 20 -4.66 -2.15 9.74
C LEU A 20 -3.53 -1.19 9.37
N ALA A 21 -3.78 -0.34 8.38
CA ALA A 21 -2.92 0.79 8.07
C ALA A 21 -3.16 1.92 9.07
N GLU A 22 -2.08 2.45 9.62
CA GLU A 22 -2.10 3.50 10.64
C GLU A 22 -2.78 4.78 10.15
N TRP A 23 -2.69 5.04 8.84
CA TRP A 23 -3.38 6.17 8.22
C TRP A 23 -4.90 6.15 8.43
N SER A 24 -5.52 4.99 8.63
CA SER A 24 -6.94 4.87 8.98
C SER A 24 -7.32 5.61 10.27
N LEU A 25 -6.36 5.92 11.14
CA LEU A 25 -6.53 6.63 12.41
C LEU A 25 -5.79 7.99 12.42
N HIS A 26 -5.51 8.55 11.23
CA HIS A 26 -4.69 9.77 11.11
C HIS A 26 -5.27 10.96 11.86
N ARG A 27 -6.59 11.12 11.92
CA ARG A 27 -7.23 12.24 12.65
C ARG A 27 -7.04 12.09 14.15
N ALA A 28 -7.25 10.89 14.69
CA ALA A 28 -7.08 10.60 16.11
C ALA A 28 -5.60 10.71 16.53
N LEU A 29 -4.67 10.28 15.68
CA LEU A 29 -3.22 10.39 15.91
C LEU A 29 -2.76 11.86 15.86
N TYR A 30 -3.15 12.63 14.85
CA TYR A 30 -2.79 14.05 14.75
C TYR A 30 -3.43 14.92 15.85
N SER A 31 -4.59 14.54 16.34
CA SER A 31 -5.22 15.26 17.47
C SER A 31 -4.65 14.88 18.83
N GLY A 32 -3.83 13.82 18.92
CA GLY A 32 -3.32 13.29 20.17
C GLY A 32 -4.36 12.50 20.98
N GLU A 33 -5.48 12.11 20.38
CA GLU A 33 -6.45 11.19 21.00
C GLU A 33 -5.87 9.79 21.15
N ILE A 34 -5.02 9.39 20.18
CA ILE A 34 -4.26 8.15 20.22
C ILE A 34 -2.77 8.50 20.17
N GLU A 35 -2.00 7.98 21.12
CA GLU A 35 -0.54 8.04 21.08
C GLU A 35 -0.02 7.03 20.05
N HIS A 36 0.96 7.43 19.21
CA HIS A 36 1.52 6.54 18.17
C HIS A 36 1.96 5.17 18.73
N LEU A 37 2.60 5.13 19.89
CA LEU A 37 3.03 3.88 20.53
C LEU A 37 1.87 2.97 20.96
N ASP A 38 0.64 3.48 21.05
CA ASP A 38 -0.55 2.70 21.39
C ASP A 38 -1.27 2.14 20.15
N PHE A 39 -0.81 2.46 18.93
CA PHE A 39 -1.47 2.01 17.70
C PHE A 39 -1.63 0.47 17.60
N PRO A 40 -0.62 -0.38 17.90
CA PRO A 40 -0.83 -1.84 17.90
C PRO A 40 -1.89 -2.30 18.89
N LYS A 41 -1.98 -1.65 20.06
CA LYS A 41 -3.00 -1.93 21.06
C LYS A 41 -4.40 -1.58 20.56
N VAL A 42 -4.54 -0.42 19.93
CA VAL A 42 -5.82 0.03 19.33
C VAL A 42 -6.26 -0.93 18.23
N ALA A 43 -5.34 -1.37 17.35
CA ALA A 43 -5.64 -2.36 16.32
C ALA A 43 -6.17 -3.66 16.92
N LYS A 44 -5.53 -4.15 17.96
CA LYS A 44 -5.89 -5.40 18.64
C LYS A 44 -7.20 -5.29 19.40
N GLU A 45 -7.30 -4.32 20.32
CA GLU A 45 -8.41 -4.23 21.27
C GLU A 45 -9.70 -3.69 20.65
N ASN A 46 -9.62 -2.71 19.73
CA ASN A 46 -10.81 -2.09 19.15
C ASN A 46 -11.33 -2.82 17.91
N PHE A 47 -10.44 -3.51 17.17
CA PHE A 47 -10.78 -4.11 15.88
C PHE A 47 -10.52 -5.61 15.82
N GLY A 48 -9.77 -6.21 16.76
CA GLY A 48 -9.38 -7.61 16.72
C GLY A 48 -8.45 -7.90 15.53
N ILE A 49 -7.55 -6.95 15.21
CA ILE A 49 -6.58 -7.07 14.13
C ILE A 49 -5.19 -7.26 14.72
N ASP A 50 -4.50 -8.34 14.31
CA ASP A 50 -3.20 -8.76 14.85
C ASP A 50 -2.02 -8.41 13.94
N ALA A 51 -2.20 -7.49 12.99
CA ALA A 51 -1.16 -7.02 12.08
C ALA A 51 -1.35 -5.55 11.74
N VAL A 52 -0.27 -4.79 11.71
CA VAL A 52 -0.29 -3.34 11.51
C VAL A 52 0.72 -2.87 10.47
N GLU A 53 0.41 -1.75 9.83
CA GLU A 53 1.20 -1.07 8.82
C GLU A 53 1.40 0.37 9.27
N TYR A 54 2.63 0.74 9.59
CA TYR A 54 2.96 2.06 10.13
C TYR A 54 3.07 3.12 9.03
N VAL A 55 2.92 4.40 9.44
CA VAL A 55 3.18 5.56 8.58
C VAL A 55 4.26 6.42 9.24
N ASN A 56 5.32 6.71 8.52
CA ASN A 56 6.49 7.43 9.03
C ASN A 56 6.17 8.83 9.58
N SER A 57 5.11 9.47 9.09
CA SER A 57 4.69 10.79 9.54
C SER A 57 4.40 10.88 11.05
N PHE A 58 4.03 9.77 11.69
CA PHE A 58 3.69 9.75 13.12
C PHE A 58 4.93 9.56 14.02
N PHE A 59 6.07 9.18 13.45
CA PHE A 59 7.34 9.01 14.19
C PHE A 59 8.56 9.42 13.35
N PHE A 60 8.40 10.47 12.55
CA PHE A 60 9.36 10.90 11.54
C PHE A 60 10.76 11.21 12.12
N ASP A 61 10.83 11.84 13.27
CA ASP A 61 12.05 12.17 14.00
C ASP A 61 12.60 11.02 14.88
N LYS A 62 11.97 9.83 14.80
CA LYS A 62 12.31 8.66 15.62
C LYS A 62 12.86 7.48 14.81
N ALA A 63 13.04 7.63 13.50
CA ALA A 63 13.54 6.55 12.64
C ALA A 63 14.87 5.93 13.13
N GLU A 64 15.73 6.73 13.77
CA GLU A 64 17.03 6.34 14.29
C GLU A 64 17.08 6.33 15.83
N ASP A 65 15.97 6.60 16.52
CA ASP A 65 15.87 6.54 17.98
C ASP A 65 15.66 5.08 18.42
N GLY A 66 16.76 4.38 18.72
CA GLY A 66 16.74 2.97 19.12
C GLY A 66 15.89 2.69 20.36
N SER A 67 15.74 3.66 21.28
CA SER A 67 14.88 3.49 22.46
C SER A 67 13.41 3.55 22.10
N TYR A 68 13.03 4.44 21.18
CA TYR A 68 11.68 4.55 20.68
C TYR A 68 11.27 3.34 19.84
N LEU A 69 12.12 2.92 18.89
CA LEU A 69 11.89 1.72 18.07
C LEU A 69 11.78 0.46 18.94
N LYS A 70 12.58 0.39 20.01
CA LYS A 70 12.47 -0.72 20.97
C LYS A 70 11.12 -0.73 21.66
N GLU A 71 10.64 0.42 22.12
CA GLU A 71 9.33 0.52 22.76
C GLU A 71 8.20 0.15 21.79
N MET A 72 8.26 0.61 20.51
CA MET A 72 7.30 0.19 19.47
C MET A 72 7.26 -1.33 19.33
N LYS A 73 8.46 -1.92 19.21
CA LYS A 73 8.57 -3.38 19.01
C LYS A 73 8.07 -4.14 20.21
N ASP A 74 8.49 -3.77 21.42
CA ASP A 74 8.08 -4.47 22.66
C ASP A 74 6.56 -4.44 22.83
N ARG A 75 5.92 -3.29 22.61
CA ARG A 75 4.44 -3.17 22.71
C ARG A 75 3.72 -4.04 21.67
N ALA A 76 4.19 -4.10 20.44
CA ALA A 76 3.60 -4.95 19.41
C ALA A 76 3.79 -6.44 19.76
N ASP A 77 5.01 -6.84 20.16
CA ASP A 77 5.37 -8.22 20.52
C ASP A 77 4.55 -8.71 21.74
N ASP A 78 4.44 -7.88 22.81
CA ASP A 78 3.68 -8.19 24.02
C ASP A 78 2.19 -8.44 23.74
N LEU A 79 1.65 -7.78 22.72
CA LEU A 79 0.27 -7.96 22.27
C LEU A 79 0.11 -9.08 21.23
N GLY A 80 1.21 -9.64 20.72
CA GLY A 80 1.18 -10.59 19.61
C GLY A 80 0.68 -9.95 18.32
N VAL A 81 1.01 -8.67 18.08
CA VAL A 81 0.69 -7.91 16.87
C VAL A 81 1.90 -7.88 15.95
N SER A 82 1.72 -8.30 14.70
CA SER A 82 2.77 -8.30 13.69
C SER A 82 2.95 -6.92 13.05
N SER A 83 4.18 -6.43 12.98
CA SER A 83 4.54 -5.23 12.22
C SER A 83 4.88 -5.64 10.79
N LEU A 84 4.16 -5.11 9.78
CA LEU A 84 4.27 -5.58 8.40
C LEU A 84 5.13 -4.70 7.51
N LEU A 85 4.90 -3.39 7.55
CA LEU A 85 5.60 -2.42 6.72
C LEU A 85 5.58 -1.02 7.35
N ILE A 86 6.41 -0.12 6.81
CA ILE A 86 6.38 1.32 7.09
C ILE A 86 6.09 2.05 5.78
N MET A 87 5.01 2.83 5.74
CA MET A 87 4.72 3.75 4.65
C MET A 87 5.57 5.01 4.83
N CYS A 88 6.39 5.34 3.83
CA CYS A 88 7.33 6.46 3.88
C CYS A 88 6.89 7.58 2.96
N ASP A 89 6.61 8.74 3.55
CA ASP A 89 6.31 9.99 2.86
C ASP A 89 7.34 11.06 3.21
N ASN A 90 7.43 12.12 2.39
CA ASN A 90 8.25 13.31 2.62
C ASN A 90 9.78 13.08 2.67
N GLU A 91 10.28 12.00 2.07
CA GLU A 91 11.71 11.69 1.99
C GLU A 91 12.35 12.04 0.63
N GLY A 92 11.65 12.81 -0.20
CA GLY A 92 12.06 13.18 -1.54
C GLY A 92 11.50 12.27 -2.63
N SER A 93 11.79 12.58 -3.88
CA SER A 93 11.29 11.85 -5.05
C SER A 93 12.33 10.87 -5.59
N LEU A 94 12.02 9.59 -5.59
CA LEU A 94 12.88 8.54 -6.16
C LEU A 94 12.95 8.60 -7.69
N GLY A 95 12.07 9.36 -8.35
CA GLY A 95 12.08 9.64 -9.78
C GLY A 95 12.52 11.06 -10.13
N ASP A 96 13.19 11.80 -9.24
CA ASP A 96 13.62 13.17 -9.52
C ASP A 96 14.56 13.22 -10.73
N PRO A 97 14.33 14.13 -11.72
CA PRO A 97 15.20 14.27 -12.86
C PRO A 97 16.60 14.80 -12.51
N ASP A 98 16.75 15.48 -11.39
CA ASP A 98 18.04 15.89 -10.85
C ASP A 98 18.69 14.70 -10.13
N ASP A 99 19.83 14.23 -10.65
CA ASP A 99 20.56 13.08 -10.12
C ASP A 99 20.95 13.24 -8.65
N ILE A 100 21.27 14.46 -8.21
CA ILE A 100 21.66 14.75 -6.81
C ILE A 100 20.44 14.60 -5.92
N LYS A 101 19.32 15.22 -6.27
CA LYS A 101 18.08 15.12 -5.49
C LYS A 101 17.53 13.70 -5.46
N ARG A 102 17.63 12.97 -6.57
CA ARG A 102 17.23 11.57 -6.62
C ARG A 102 18.09 10.70 -5.71
N GLN A 103 19.40 10.96 -5.67
CA GLN A 103 20.33 10.27 -4.77
C GLN A 103 20.04 10.62 -3.30
N GLU A 104 19.80 11.89 -2.97
CA GLU A 104 19.40 12.33 -1.63
C GLU A 104 18.10 11.65 -1.19
N ALA A 105 17.11 11.55 -2.09
CA ALA A 105 15.87 10.82 -1.79
C ALA A 105 16.15 9.34 -1.46
N VAL A 106 17.01 8.66 -2.23
CA VAL A 106 17.41 7.27 -1.93
C VAL A 106 18.04 7.17 -0.54
N GLU A 107 18.98 8.06 -0.19
CA GLU A 107 19.69 8.04 1.09
C GLU A 107 18.77 8.37 2.27
N ASN A 108 17.80 9.28 2.09
CA ASN A 108 16.81 9.62 3.11
C ASN A 108 15.93 8.42 3.51
N HIS A 109 15.71 7.46 2.59
CA HIS A 109 14.95 6.26 2.89
C HIS A 109 15.74 5.15 3.59
N TYR A 110 17.07 5.22 3.67
CA TYR A 110 17.88 4.15 4.29
C TYR A 110 17.50 3.89 5.74
N LYS A 111 17.32 4.95 6.53
CA LYS A 111 16.90 4.87 7.94
C LYS A 111 15.58 4.10 8.12
N TRP A 112 14.67 4.20 7.14
CA TRP A 112 13.38 3.50 7.18
C TRP A 112 13.52 2.00 6.89
N HIS A 113 14.43 1.60 6.02
CA HIS A 113 14.76 0.19 5.85
C HIS A 113 15.40 -0.40 7.13
N GLU A 114 16.26 0.37 7.81
CA GLU A 114 16.88 -0.04 9.09
C GLU A 114 15.81 -0.16 10.20
N ALA A 115 14.93 0.84 10.33
CA ALA A 115 13.80 0.80 11.24
C ALA A 115 12.84 -0.36 10.94
N ALA A 116 12.50 -0.59 9.67
CA ALA A 116 11.66 -1.70 9.24
C ALA A 116 12.27 -3.06 9.63
N LYS A 117 13.56 -3.26 9.38
CA LYS A 117 14.27 -4.46 9.81
C LYS A 117 14.20 -4.64 11.32
N TYR A 118 14.45 -3.57 12.10
CA TYR A 118 14.43 -3.63 13.56
C TYR A 118 13.05 -4.01 14.10
N LEU A 119 11.99 -3.43 13.54
CA LEU A 119 10.60 -3.68 13.93
C LEU A 119 10.08 -5.05 13.45
N GLY A 120 10.78 -5.73 12.54
CA GLY A 120 10.34 -6.99 11.95
C GLY A 120 9.44 -6.81 10.72
N CYS A 121 9.34 -5.61 10.18
CA CYS A 121 8.62 -5.31 8.96
C CYS A 121 9.31 -5.96 7.74
N HIS A 122 8.50 -6.48 6.81
CA HIS A 122 9.04 -7.08 5.58
C HIS A 122 9.35 -6.06 4.49
N SER A 123 8.79 -4.84 4.57
CA SER A 123 8.90 -3.83 3.51
C SER A 123 8.89 -2.41 4.05
N ILE A 124 9.39 -1.48 3.24
CA ILE A 124 8.96 -0.09 3.27
C ILE A 124 8.14 0.22 2.01
N ARG A 125 7.09 1.03 2.13
CA ARG A 125 6.34 1.58 0.99
C ARG A 125 6.86 2.98 0.68
N VAL A 126 7.10 3.26 -0.58
CA VAL A 126 7.66 4.52 -1.07
C VAL A 126 6.86 5.06 -2.25
N ASN A 127 7.05 6.34 -2.56
CA ASN A 127 6.50 7.00 -3.73
C ASN A 127 7.57 7.07 -4.84
N ALA A 128 7.20 6.72 -6.08
CA ALA A 128 8.14 6.56 -7.19
C ALA A 128 8.15 7.70 -8.22
N TYR A 129 7.28 8.70 -8.07
CA TYR A 129 7.11 9.75 -9.07
C TYR A 129 7.43 11.14 -8.52
N LEU A 130 7.65 12.11 -9.43
CA LEU A 130 7.74 13.53 -9.10
C LEU A 130 6.41 14.20 -9.44
N THR A 131 5.74 14.80 -8.45
CA THR A 131 4.43 15.46 -8.61
C THR A 131 4.46 16.63 -9.60
N GLU A 132 5.58 17.34 -9.71
CA GLU A 132 5.74 18.49 -10.60
C GLU A 132 5.86 18.13 -12.09
N SER A 133 6.15 16.88 -12.41
CA SER A 133 6.37 16.41 -13.80
C SER A 133 5.09 16.27 -14.62
N LEU A 134 3.93 16.37 -13.99
CA LEU A 134 2.63 16.23 -14.65
C LEU A 134 2.01 17.56 -15.08
N HIS A 135 2.56 18.70 -14.69
CA HIS A 135 2.07 20.01 -15.10
C HIS A 135 2.13 20.18 -16.62
N GLY A 136 0.95 20.17 -17.25
CA GLY A 136 0.80 20.30 -18.72
C GLY A 136 0.31 19.05 -19.44
N LEU A 137 0.06 17.94 -18.76
CA LEU A 137 -0.49 16.70 -19.34
C LEU A 137 -2.03 16.62 -19.24
N GLU A 138 -2.70 17.75 -19.08
CA GLU A 138 -4.10 17.86 -18.68
C GLU A 138 -5.14 17.21 -19.62
N THR A 139 -4.79 16.83 -20.84
CA THR A 139 -5.81 16.40 -21.81
C THR A 139 -5.32 15.43 -22.88
N GLY A 140 -4.70 14.29 -22.55
CA GLY A 140 -4.34 13.36 -23.61
C GLY A 140 -3.73 12.05 -23.16
N ASP A 141 -3.49 11.18 -24.12
CA ASP A 141 -2.75 9.94 -23.94
C ASP A 141 -1.26 10.26 -23.70
N TYR A 142 -0.92 10.63 -22.45
CA TYR A 142 0.44 10.95 -22.01
C TYR A 142 1.36 9.72 -22.05
N SER A 143 0.82 8.51 -22.21
CA SER A 143 1.62 7.28 -22.34
C SER A 143 2.54 7.29 -23.55
N LYS A 144 2.32 8.20 -24.50
CA LYS A 144 3.14 8.39 -25.70
C LYS A 144 4.16 9.51 -25.59
N THR A 145 4.18 10.27 -24.50
CA THR A 145 5.12 11.38 -24.30
C THR A 145 6.50 10.86 -23.89
N ASP A 146 7.55 11.58 -24.28
CA ASP A 146 8.90 11.23 -23.85
C ASP A 146 9.03 11.35 -22.33
N SER A 147 8.37 12.33 -21.70
CA SER A 147 8.35 12.49 -20.24
C SER A 147 7.77 11.28 -19.49
N TYR A 148 6.77 10.59 -20.05
CA TYR A 148 6.23 9.36 -19.47
C TYR A 148 7.30 8.26 -19.42
N LYS A 149 8.04 8.08 -20.50
CA LYS A 149 9.10 7.07 -20.62
C LYS A 149 10.33 7.43 -19.80
N ASP A 150 10.72 8.72 -19.84
CA ASP A 150 11.86 9.20 -19.07
C ASP A 150 11.63 9.01 -17.58
N GLN A 151 10.40 9.26 -17.09
CA GLN A 151 10.02 9.04 -15.70
C GLN A 151 10.09 7.56 -15.29
N ILE A 152 9.80 6.61 -16.18
CA ILE A 152 10.01 5.17 -15.89
C ILE A 152 11.48 4.90 -15.55
N ASN A 153 12.41 5.41 -16.39
CA ASN A 153 13.85 5.18 -16.19
C ASN A 153 14.36 5.86 -14.92
N LEU A 154 13.92 7.08 -14.64
CA LEU A 154 14.31 7.83 -13.44
C LEU A 154 13.80 7.15 -12.16
N ALA A 155 12.53 6.77 -12.12
CA ALA A 155 11.94 6.04 -11.01
C ALA A 155 12.64 4.68 -10.81
N ALA A 156 12.92 3.95 -11.90
CA ALA A 156 13.60 2.68 -11.83
C ALA A 156 15.05 2.81 -11.32
N ASP A 157 15.77 3.88 -11.65
CA ASP A 157 17.12 4.14 -11.11
C ASP A 157 17.10 4.34 -9.60
N GLY A 158 16.25 5.23 -9.09
CA GLY A 158 16.13 5.49 -7.66
C GLY A 158 15.65 4.26 -6.89
N LEU A 159 14.60 3.60 -7.39
CA LEU A 159 14.06 2.39 -6.76
C LEU A 159 15.06 1.23 -6.74
N ARG A 160 15.83 1.04 -7.81
CA ARG A 160 16.87 -0.01 -7.86
C ARG A 160 17.90 0.20 -6.77
N LYS A 161 18.47 1.41 -6.67
CA LYS A 161 19.47 1.77 -5.64
C LYS A 161 18.92 1.53 -4.23
N LEU A 162 17.70 1.99 -3.97
CA LEU A 162 17.05 1.80 -2.67
C LEU A 162 16.78 0.33 -2.39
N THR A 163 16.31 -0.43 -3.39
CA THR A 163 16.02 -1.87 -3.24
C THR A 163 17.29 -2.68 -3.00
N GLU A 164 18.40 -2.34 -3.66
CA GLU A 164 19.70 -2.98 -3.42
C GLU A 164 20.16 -2.77 -1.97
N PHE A 165 19.98 -1.57 -1.42
CA PHE A 165 20.23 -1.31 0.00
C PHE A 165 19.31 -2.15 0.90
N GLY A 166 17.99 -2.11 0.68
CA GLY A 166 17.02 -2.89 1.45
C GLY A 166 17.29 -4.39 1.38
N ALA A 167 17.78 -4.89 0.25
CA ALA A 167 18.14 -6.29 0.07
C ALA A 167 19.27 -6.74 1.03
N THR A 168 20.21 -5.87 1.35
CA THR A 168 21.27 -6.15 2.34
C THR A 168 20.71 -6.36 3.74
N LEU A 169 19.56 -5.76 4.03
CA LEU A 169 18.86 -5.84 5.31
C LEU A 169 17.78 -6.94 5.32
N GLY A 170 17.46 -7.52 4.16
CA GLY A 170 16.41 -8.52 4.00
C GLY A 170 15.00 -7.93 3.89
N THR A 171 14.87 -6.62 3.68
CA THR A 171 13.60 -5.90 3.51
C THR A 171 13.30 -5.62 2.03
N ASN A 172 12.04 -5.36 1.69
CA ASN A 172 11.62 -5.03 0.33
C ASN A 172 11.32 -3.54 0.21
N THR A 173 11.50 -3.00 -0.99
CA THR A 173 10.99 -1.69 -1.40
C THR A 173 9.72 -1.91 -2.21
N ILE A 174 8.60 -1.35 -1.79
CA ILE A 174 7.33 -1.48 -2.51
C ILE A 174 6.75 -0.12 -2.84
N VAL A 175 6.11 -0.03 -3.99
CA VAL A 175 5.53 1.22 -4.49
C VAL A 175 4.01 1.10 -4.49
N GLU A 176 3.35 2.11 -3.95
CA GLU A 176 1.91 2.25 -4.02
C GLU A 176 1.50 3.06 -5.26
N ASN A 177 0.37 2.72 -5.87
CA ASN A 177 -0.33 3.64 -6.75
C ASN A 177 -0.94 4.75 -5.90
N HIS A 178 -0.24 5.90 -5.79
CA HIS A 178 -0.53 6.96 -4.83
C HIS A 178 -0.60 8.34 -5.50
N GLY A 179 -1.43 8.48 -6.53
CA GLY A 179 -1.56 9.69 -7.33
C GLY A 179 -0.49 9.82 -8.43
N GLY A 180 -0.67 10.78 -9.31
CA GLY A 180 0.25 11.01 -10.41
C GLY A 180 0.43 9.80 -11.32
N LEU A 181 1.61 9.65 -11.90
CA LEU A 181 1.94 8.54 -12.79
C LEU A 181 1.87 7.18 -12.11
N SER A 182 2.09 7.09 -10.80
CA SER A 182 1.96 5.81 -10.10
C SER A 182 0.53 5.27 -10.08
N SER A 183 -0.48 6.13 -10.32
CA SER A 183 -1.88 5.74 -10.50
C SER A 183 -2.22 5.20 -11.90
N ASP A 184 -1.28 5.25 -12.86
CA ASP A 184 -1.35 4.53 -14.12
C ASP A 184 -0.73 3.14 -13.93
N GLY A 185 -1.56 2.10 -13.93
CA GLY A 185 -1.10 0.72 -13.69
C GLY A 185 -0.02 0.26 -14.68
N LYS A 186 -0.12 0.65 -15.96
CA LYS A 186 0.90 0.32 -16.98
C LYS A 186 2.21 1.01 -16.71
N TRP A 187 2.17 2.29 -16.29
CA TRP A 187 3.38 3.02 -15.95
C TRP A 187 4.10 2.35 -14.78
N LEU A 188 3.38 2.06 -13.71
CA LEU A 188 3.99 1.48 -12.52
C LEU A 188 4.46 0.04 -12.75
N ALA A 189 3.72 -0.76 -13.53
CA ALA A 189 4.18 -2.08 -13.96
C ALA A 189 5.47 -2.00 -14.79
N ALA A 190 5.55 -1.04 -15.73
CA ALA A 190 6.78 -0.82 -16.53
C ALA A 190 7.97 -0.37 -15.65
N VAL A 191 7.72 0.40 -14.59
CA VAL A 191 8.76 0.72 -13.59
C VAL A 191 9.25 -0.55 -12.89
N MET A 192 8.34 -1.45 -12.46
CA MET A 192 8.71 -2.73 -11.85
C MET A 192 9.56 -3.60 -12.80
N GLU A 193 9.16 -3.69 -14.08
CA GLU A 193 9.94 -4.39 -15.10
C GLU A 193 11.33 -3.77 -15.30
N ALA A 194 11.41 -2.44 -15.31
CA ALA A 194 12.68 -1.74 -15.47
C ALA A 194 13.60 -1.90 -14.25
N VAL A 195 13.06 -1.97 -13.03
CA VAL A 195 13.84 -2.25 -11.81
C VAL A 195 14.37 -3.69 -11.82
N ASP A 196 13.57 -4.66 -12.25
CA ASP A 196 13.94 -6.08 -12.36
C ASP A 196 14.70 -6.61 -11.13
N HIS A 197 14.10 -6.46 -9.94
CA HIS A 197 14.71 -6.94 -8.70
C HIS A 197 13.66 -7.66 -7.82
N PRO A 198 13.96 -8.87 -7.30
CA PRO A 198 12.96 -9.70 -6.60
C PRO A 198 12.43 -9.08 -5.29
N ARG A 199 13.15 -8.10 -4.71
CA ARG A 199 12.73 -7.35 -3.54
C ARG A 199 12.08 -6.01 -3.85
N CYS A 200 11.98 -5.61 -5.11
CA CYS A 200 11.11 -4.52 -5.54
C CYS A 200 9.71 -5.08 -5.83
N GLY A 201 8.68 -4.31 -5.55
CA GLY A 201 7.31 -4.72 -5.84
C GLY A 201 6.32 -3.59 -5.64
N THR A 202 5.04 -3.95 -5.62
CA THR A 202 3.95 -3.00 -5.47
C THR A 202 3.17 -3.22 -4.16
N LEU A 203 2.49 -2.16 -3.73
CA LEU A 203 1.38 -2.17 -2.79
C LEU A 203 0.16 -1.63 -3.55
N PRO A 204 -0.58 -2.48 -4.30
CA PRO A 204 -1.76 -2.02 -5.01
C PRO A 204 -2.84 -1.54 -4.03
N ASP A 205 -3.28 -0.29 -4.20
CA ASP A 205 -4.34 0.35 -3.43
C ASP A 205 -5.64 0.41 -4.23
N PHE A 206 -6.78 0.12 -3.62
CA PHE A 206 -8.08 0.02 -4.29
C PHE A 206 -8.64 1.37 -4.75
N GLY A 207 -8.24 2.47 -4.10
CA GLY A 207 -8.80 3.81 -4.31
C GLY A 207 -7.93 4.77 -5.10
N ASN A 208 -6.62 4.62 -5.03
CA ASN A 208 -5.63 5.60 -5.50
C ASN A 208 -5.35 5.53 -7.01
N PHE A 209 -6.38 5.59 -7.84
CA PHE A 209 -6.27 5.55 -9.31
C PHE A 209 -6.52 6.91 -9.98
N ARG A 210 -6.45 8.01 -9.21
CA ARG A 210 -6.51 9.37 -9.77
C ARG A 210 -5.12 9.83 -10.19
N ILE A 211 -4.94 10.08 -11.48
CA ILE A 211 -3.67 10.55 -12.05
C ILE A 211 -3.50 12.04 -11.81
N GLU A 212 -4.42 12.87 -12.30
CA GLU A 212 -4.43 14.31 -12.10
C GLU A 212 -5.83 14.90 -12.35
N GLY A 213 -6.22 15.93 -11.59
CA GLY A 213 -7.51 16.61 -11.77
C GLY A 213 -8.67 15.61 -11.79
N ASN A 214 -9.37 15.51 -12.93
CA ASN A 214 -10.46 14.55 -13.16
C ASN A 214 -10.02 13.34 -13.99
N SER A 215 -8.73 13.13 -14.20
CA SER A 215 -8.20 11.99 -14.93
C SER A 215 -8.01 10.80 -14.00
N TRP A 216 -8.76 9.73 -14.27
CA TRP A 216 -8.70 8.48 -13.51
C TRP A 216 -8.28 7.33 -14.40
N TYR A 217 -7.43 6.47 -13.88
CA TYR A 217 -7.15 5.15 -14.47
C TYR A 217 -8.26 4.16 -14.10
N ASP A 218 -8.53 3.17 -14.95
CA ASP A 218 -9.45 2.09 -14.57
C ASP A 218 -8.82 1.29 -13.43
N ARG A 219 -9.44 1.35 -12.24
CA ARG A 219 -8.92 0.75 -11.02
C ARG A 219 -8.79 -0.77 -11.08
N TYR A 220 -9.71 -1.42 -11.79
CA TYR A 220 -9.68 -2.88 -11.91
C TYR A 220 -8.59 -3.32 -12.87
N GLN A 221 -8.45 -2.64 -14.01
CA GLN A 221 -7.32 -2.85 -14.91
C GLN A 221 -6.00 -2.57 -14.21
N GLY A 222 -5.90 -1.49 -13.46
CA GLY A 222 -4.69 -1.16 -12.71
C GLY A 222 -4.34 -2.23 -11.66
N MET A 223 -5.33 -2.76 -10.95
CA MET A 223 -5.11 -3.89 -10.04
C MET A 223 -4.59 -5.12 -10.78
N GLU A 224 -5.20 -5.51 -11.92
CA GLU A 224 -4.73 -6.64 -12.73
C GLU A 224 -3.26 -6.45 -13.18
N GLU A 225 -2.86 -5.22 -13.51
CA GLU A 225 -1.50 -4.89 -13.95
C GLU A 225 -0.48 -4.87 -12.79
N LEU A 226 -0.90 -4.49 -11.58
CA LEU A 226 -0.01 -4.33 -10.42
C LEU A 226 0.11 -5.60 -9.56
N MET A 227 -0.92 -6.43 -9.50
CA MET A 227 -0.93 -7.64 -8.68
C MET A 227 0.21 -8.63 -8.95
N PRO A 228 0.74 -8.80 -10.19
CA PRO A 228 1.91 -9.65 -10.44
C PRO A 228 3.16 -9.26 -9.64
N TYR A 229 3.27 -8.02 -9.21
CA TYR A 229 4.40 -7.48 -8.43
C TYR A 229 4.06 -7.29 -6.96
N ALA A 230 2.82 -7.55 -6.53
CA ALA A 230 2.33 -7.20 -5.20
C ALA A 230 3.06 -7.96 -4.08
N LYS A 231 3.45 -7.22 -3.04
CA LYS A 231 3.99 -7.73 -1.77
C LYS A 231 3.14 -7.34 -0.56
N ALA A 232 2.22 -6.40 -0.75
CA ALA A 232 1.16 -6.00 0.16
C ALA A 232 -0.02 -5.51 -0.68
N VAL A 233 -1.19 -5.31 -0.08
CA VAL A 233 -2.41 -4.80 -0.75
C VAL A 233 -3.11 -3.85 0.21
N SER A 234 -3.53 -2.67 -0.26
CA SER A 234 -4.32 -1.70 0.50
C SER A 234 -5.79 -1.72 0.07
N ALA A 235 -6.67 -2.07 0.99
CA ALA A 235 -8.12 -2.00 0.82
C ALA A 235 -8.63 -0.60 1.24
N LYS A 236 -8.25 0.42 0.46
CA LYS A 236 -8.73 1.79 0.68
C LYS A 236 -10.23 1.87 0.53
N SER A 237 -10.87 2.56 1.47
CA SER A 237 -12.31 2.73 1.51
C SER A 237 -12.69 4.14 2.00
N HIS A 238 -13.84 4.64 1.58
CA HIS A 238 -14.30 5.99 1.91
C HIS A 238 -15.74 5.99 2.40
N GLU A 239 -16.68 5.47 1.62
CA GLU A 239 -18.10 5.57 1.87
C GLU A 239 -18.82 4.23 1.66
N PHE A 240 -19.86 4.01 2.46
CA PHE A 240 -20.60 2.75 2.46
C PHE A 240 -22.08 2.98 2.24
N ASP A 241 -22.73 2.11 1.49
CA ASP A 241 -24.18 2.05 1.36
C ASP A 241 -24.85 1.40 2.59
N SER A 242 -26.20 1.35 2.58
CA SER A 242 -26.99 0.75 3.67
C SER A 242 -26.74 -0.76 3.85
N ASP A 243 -26.23 -1.44 2.82
CA ASP A 243 -25.94 -2.87 2.84
C ASP A 243 -24.48 -3.16 3.24
N GLY A 244 -23.70 -2.09 3.51
CA GLY A 244 -22.30 -2.15 3.93
C GLY A 244 -21.33 -2.42 2.77
N ASN A 245 -21.69 -2.10 1.53
CA ASN A 245 -20.76 -2.13 0.40
C ASN A 245 -20.11 -0.77 0.23
N GLU A 246 -18.83 -0.76 -0.14
CA GLU A 246 -18.14 0.48 -0.51
C GLU A 246 -18.69 0.99 -1.85
N ILE A 247 -19.07 2.30 -1.91
CA ILE A 247 -19.82 2.82 -3.05
C ILE A 247 -18.96 3.23 -4.25
N ASN A 248 -17.67 3.52 -4.03
CA ASN A 248 -16.74 3.94 -5.08
C ASN A 248 -15.99 2.78 -5.71
N THR A 249 -15.88 1.65 -4.98
CA THR A 249 -15.10 0.48 -5.37
C THR A 249 -15.88 -0.80 -5.08
N ASP A 250 -16.06 -1.63 -6.12
CA ASP A 250 -16.60 -2.97 -5.94
C ASP A 250 -15.56 -3.89 -5.30
N PHE A 251 -15.64 -4.08 -3.99
CA PHE A 251 -14.73 -4.92 -3.22
C PHE A 251 -14.79 -6.40 -3.60
N TYR A 252 -15.93 -6.88 -4.11
CA TYR A 252 -16.02 -8.27 -4.58
C TYR A 252 -15.15 -8.45 -5.81
N ARG A 253 -15.29 -7.56 -6.81
CA ARG A 253 -14.47 -7.59 -8.02
C ARG A 253 -12.98 -7.37 -7.71
N MET A 254 -12.65 -6.44 -6.80
CA MET A 254 -11.27 -6.21 -6.38
C MET A 254 -10.65 -7.45 -5.75
N MET A 255 -11.34 -8.08 -4.83
CA MET A 255 -10.83 -9.25 -4.13
C MET A 255 -10.78 -10.50 -5.02
N ASP A 256 -11.62 -10.59 -6.05
CA ASP A 256 -11.48 -11.61 -7.09
C ASP A 256 -10.13 -11.43 -7.82
N ILE A 257 -9.80 -10.21 -8.27
CA ILE A 257 -8.51 -9.92 -8.92
C ILE A 257 -7.34 -10.26 -7.97
N VAL A 258 -7.39 -9.82 -6.71
CA VAL A 258 -6.35 -10.10 -5.71
C VAL A 258 -6.13 -11.60 -5.53
N THR A 259 -7.21 -12.37 -5.38
CA THR A 259 -7.10 -13.82 -5.10
C THR A 259 -6.80 -14.65 -6.35
N GLU A 260 -7.24 -14.22 -7.53
CA GLU A 260 -6.93 -14.87 -8.81
C GLU A 260 -5.46 -14.71 -9.20
N SER A 261 -4.79 -13.62 -8.75
CA SER A 261 -3.35 -13.44 -8.91
C SER A 261 -2.52 -14.45 -8.10
N GLY A 262 -3.16 -15.18 -7.18
CA GLY A 262 -2.48 -16.11 -6.26
C GLY A 262 -1.96 -15.45 -4.99
N TYR A 263 -2.28 -14.18 -4.74
CA TYR A 263 -1.89 -13.47 -3.52
C TYR A 263 -2.57 -14.09 -2.28
N THR A 264 -1.79 -14.30 -1.22
CA THR A 264 -2.25 -14.92 0.04
C THR A 264 -1.74 -14.16 1.27
N GLY A 265 -1.22 -12.94 1.08
CA GLY A 265 -0.69 -12.09 2.15
C GLY A 265 -1.79 -11.32 2.88
N TYR A 266 -1.38 -10.24 3.51
CA TYR A 266 -2.28 -9.33 4.21
C TYR A 266 -2.93 -8.35 3.24
N VAL A 267 -4.20 -8.03 3.52
CA VAL A 267 -4.94 -6.93 2.90
C VAL A 267 -5.17 -5.88 3.98
N GLY A 268 -4.49 -4.75 3.84
CA GLY A 268 -4.49 -3.67 4.81
C GLY A 268 -5.75 -2.83 4.70
N ILE A 269 -6.45 -2.63 5.81
CA ILE A 269 -7.55 -1.67 5.88
C ILE A 269 -6.97 -0.27 5.89
N GLU A 270 -7.40 0.58 4.94
CA GLU A 270 -7.07 1.99 4.91
C GLU A 270 -8.34 2.81 4.67
N TYR A 271 -8.93 3.28 5.78
CA TYR A 271 -10.14 4.10 5.72
C TYR A 271 -9.79 5.60 5.70
N GLU A 272 -10.29 6.29 4.67
CA GLU A 272 -10.11 7.75 4.49
C GLU A 272 -11.44 8.51 4.34
N GLY A 273 -12.56 7.88 4.63
CA GLY A 273 -13.87 8.50 4.48
C GLY A 273 -14.13 9.64 5.47
N GLY A 274 -14.98 10.58 5.04
CA GLY A 274 -15.40 11.71 5.85
C GLY A 274 -16.82 11.61 6.42
N ALA A 275 -17.61 10.64 5.94
CA ALA A 275 -19.01 10.48 6.36
C ALA A 275 -19.17 9.75 7.70
N MET A 276 -18.20 8.94 8.08
CA MET A 276 -18.14 8.21 9.35
C MET A 276 -16.91 8.65 10.16
N ASP A 277 -16.94 8.41 11.47
CA ASP A 277 -15.71 8.44 12.26
C ASP A 277 -14.76 7.28 11.84
N GLU A 278 -13.47 7.41 12.19
CA GLU A 278 -12.44 6.45 11.79
C GLU A 278 -12.73 5.04 12.32
N VAL A 279 -13.18 4.93 13.56
CA VAL A 279 -13.49 3.63 14.19
C VAL A 279 -14.62 2.92 13.46
N SER A 280 -15.67 3.66 13.11
CA SER A 280 -16.82 3.13 12.36
C SER A 280 -16.44 2.73 10.95
N GLY A 281 -15.63 3.55 10.26
CA GLY A 281 -15.14 3.27 8.92
C GLY A 281 -14.22 2.04 8.84
N ILE A 282 -13.28 1.90 9.78
CA ILE A 282 -12.42 0.72 9.90
C ILE A 282 -13.27 -0.54 10.11
N LYS A 283 -14.26 -0.49 11.00
CA LYS A 283 -15.17 -1.63 11.25
C LYS A 283 -16.00 -1.98 10.03
N ALA A 284 -16.48 -0.99 9.28
CA ALA A 284 -17.23 -1.22 8.03
C ALA A 284 -16.35 -1.89 6.97
N THR A 285 -15.11 -1.39 6.77
CA THR A 285 -14.16 -1.99 5.83
C THR A 285 -13.81 -3.43 6.21
N LYS A 286 -13.54 -3.68 7.51
CA LYS A 286 -13.28 -5.03 8.03
C LYS A 286 -14.45 -5.96 7.77
N ALA A 287 -15.66 -5.53 8.09
CA ALA A 287 -16.88 -6.32 7.88
C ALA A 287 -17.09 -6.67 6.40
N LEU A 288 -16.81 -5.73 5.49
CA LEU A 288 -16.90 -5.95 4.05
C LEU A 288 -15.84 -6.95 3.57
N LEU A 289 -14.57 -6.83 4.00
CA LEU A 289 -13.53 -7.81 3.67
C LEU A 289 -13.87 -9.21 4.20
N GLU A 290 -14.42 -9.33 5.41
CA GLU A 290 -14.88 -10.59 5.97
C GLU A 290 -16.07 -11.17 5.21
N LYS A 291 -16.99 -10.32 4.72
CA LYS A 291 -18.14 -10.71 3.90
C LYS A 291 -17.68 -11.27 2.54
N VAL A 292 -16.73 -10.60 1.89
CA VAL A 292 -16.16 -11.04 0.61
C VAL A 292 -15.38 -12.35 0.74
N ARG A 293 -14.71 -12.59 1.87
CA ARG A 293 -13.96 -13.83 2.15
C ARG A 293 -14.84 -15.06 2.21
N ARG A 294 -16.12 -14.92 2.57
CA ARG A 294 -17.06 -16.05 2.68
C ARG A 294 -17.50 -16.50 1.28
N PRO A 295 -17.56 -17.83 1.01
CA PRO A 295 -18.19 -18.32 -0.22
C PRO A 295 -19.63 -17.83 -0.28
N LEU A 296 -20.05 -17.31 -1.44
CA LEU A 296 -21.43 -16.95 -1.72
C LEU A 296 -22.32 -18.21 -1.76
#